data_c3f8970aa4ae17cc1b4609f4a6abd563
#
_entry.id   c3f8970aa4ae17cc1b4609f4a6abd563
#
_cell.length_a   1.000
_cell.length_b   1.000
_cell.length_c   1.000
_cell.angle_alpha   90.00
_cell.angle_beta   90.00
_cell.angle_gamma   90.00
#
_symmetry.space_group_name_H-M   'P 1'
#
loop_
_entity.id
_entity.type
_entity.pdbx_description
1 polymer ?
#
loop_
_entity_poly.entity_id
_entity_poly.type
_entity_poly.pdbx_seq_one_letter_code
_entity_poly.pdbx_strand_id
1 'polypeptide(L)'
;DGNAVMTFPYAVNATLSGGLLILNDAADVWAFENGTTGGTRVYDLATGAQLPVPETALDCLVVDEGGQRLVFNCYDLPEGLTYAYDDPDQPLHQYVLITDREGNVLLREDGCTASSLASYRGGFADWLDLSWFRGSDWGIAREALYNVTTGELLTGEEDSAVSACGVGVACLQSRQDSRSVLYDLNSGEAVELGRFDWCVMDYTPGCVTLLGSDDPDNPYTLIDLASGEKTAVQRSDTDYHSGNVAVLTANNVLKIYDGTTGALLTDVEVTPVEEGHYVSLTALPDGYALLQYNSENYDTVAIQTYSGDGLLWSSAGEAQQYTYASYLTNTANGPLLTAHRDNSDSSNLSDVLDMEGNLLLRRLGSCYSIDDLPDDCFIARQGFDYGLMDSTGQWLYRESIFSSPSDDAGGGYLY
;
A
#
# COMPACT_ATOMS: atom_id res chain seq x y z
N ASP A 1 27.31 6.84 8.40
CA ASP A 1 28.78 6.99 8.41
C ASP A 1 29.49 6.00 7.48
N GLY A 2 28.75 5.08 6.82
CA GLY A 2 29.28 4.06 5.90
C GLY A 2 30.11 2.95 6.55
N ASN A 3 30.11 2.85 7.86
CA ASN A 3 30.79 1.77 8.59
C ASN A 3 29.81 0.61 8.82
N ALA A 4 30.28 -0.62 8.56
CA ALA A 4 29.50 -1.81 8.88
C ALA A 4 29.30 -1.91 10.41
N VAL A 5 28.03 -1.92 10.82
CA VAL A 5 27.65 -2.09 12.23
C VAL A 5 27.52 -3.57 12.57
N MET A 6 27.02 -4.36 11.60
CA MET A 6 26.81 -5.79 11.72
C MET A 6 27.01 -6.48 10.36
N THR A 7 27.56 -7.70 10.36
CA THR A 7 27.81 -8.47 9.13
C THR A 7 27.26 -9.87 9.31
N PHE A 8 26.52 -10.36 8.33
CA PHE A 8 25.96 -11.71 8.30
C PHE A 8 26.66 -12.54 7.21
N PRO A 9 26.96 -13.82 7.47
CA PRO A 9 27.70 -14.67 6.53
C PRO A 9 26.83 -15.24 5.40
N TYR A 10 25.54 -14.96 5.39
CA TYR A 10 24.56 -15.50 4.43
C TYR A 10 23.54 -14.42 4.07
N ALA A 11 22.87 -14.61 2.94
CA ALA A 11 21.79 -13.74 2.52
C ALA A 11 20.58 -13.95 3.41
N VAL A 12 20.01 -12.84 3.89
CA VAL A 12 18.80 -12.82 4.72
C VAL A 12 17.87 -11.72 4.20
N ASN A 13 16.58 -11.91 4.38
CA ASN A 13 15.64 -10.82 4.28
C ASN A 13 15.73 -10.00 5.56
N ALA A 14 15.91 -8.69 5.43
CA ALA A 14 16.09 -7.80 6.56
C ALA A 14 14.99 -6.73 6.57
N THR A 15 14.37 -6.52 7.72
CA THR A 15 13.39 -5.45 7.93
C THR A 15 13.83 -4.60 9.12
N LEU A 16 13.73 -3.29 8.98
CA LEU A 16 13.96 -2.32 10.05
C LEU A 16 12.61 -1.77 10.52
N SER A 17 12.30 -1.96 11.79
CA SER A 17 11.06 -1.45 12.39
C SER A 17 11.22 -1.24 13.89
N GLY A 18 10.67 -0.17 14.45
CA GLY A 18 10.64 0.10 15.89
C GLY A 18 12.02 0.07 16.58
N GLY A 19 13.10 0.47 15.88
CA GLY A 19 14.46 0.39 16.39
C GLY A 19 15.04 -1.03 16.45
N LEU A 20 14.41 -1.97 15.76
CA LEU A 20 14.82 -3.37 15.67
C LEU A 20 15.24 -3.73 14.24
N LEU A 21 16.19 -4.66 14.15
CA LEU A 21 16.54 -5.36 12.91
C LEU A 21 15.97 -6.79 12.98
N ILE A 22 15.05 -7.08 12.12
CA ILE A 22 14.44 -8.40 11.96
C ILE A 22 15.10 -9.07 10.76
N LEU A 23 15.60 -10.27 10.94
CA LEU A 23 16.23 -11.07 9.90
C LEU A 23 15.46 -12.36 9.75
N ASN A 24 15.06 -12.67 8.52
CA ASN A 24 14.52 -13.96 8.15
C ASN A 24 15.55 -14.67 7.26
N ASP A 25 15.92 -15.88 7.62
CA ASP A 25 16.86 -16.67 6.81
C ASP A 25 16.22 -16.93 5.44
N ALA A 26 17.03 -16.83 4.38
CA ALA A 26 16.59 -17.16 3.02
C ALA A 26 16.40 -18.67 2.80
N ALA A 27 16.80 -19.52 3.76
CA ALA A 27 16.42 -20.93 3.77
C ALA A 27 14.89 -21.06 3.90
N ASP A 28 14.35 -22.13 3.38
CA ASP A 28 12.91 -22.42 3.44
C ASP A 28 12.39 -22.35 4.89
N VAL A 29 11.69 -21.26 5.22
CA VAL A 29 11.13 -21.03 6.57
C VAL A 29 10.13 -22.11 7.00
N TRP A 30 9.65 -22.91 6.04
CA TRP A 30 8.76 -24.02 6.28
C TRP A 30 9.50 -25.37 6.48
N ALA A 31 10.83 -25.36 6.42
CA ALA A 31 11.68 -26.50 6.74
C ALA A 31 12.08 -26.49 8.21
N PHE A 32 11.88 -27.58 8.91
CA PHE A 32 12.13 -27.70 10.34
C PHE A 32 13.24 -28.72 10.60
N GLU A 33 14.34 -28.27 11.19
CA GLU A 33 15.36 -29.16 11.74
C GLU A 33 15.10 -29.39 13.23
N ASN A 34 14.83 -30.62 13.61
CA ASN A 34 14.53 -31.00 15.02
C ASN A 34 13.35 -30.23 15.64
N GLY A 35 12.36 -29.84 14.83
CA GLY A 35 11.18 -29.10 15.29
C GLY A 35 11.37 -27.61 15.44
N THR A 36 12.45 -27.04 14.90
CA THR A 36 12.72 -25.59 14.90
C THR A 36 12.88 -25.06 13.49
N THR A 37 12.40 -23.84 13.22
CA THR A 37 12.61 -23.19 11.93
C THR A 37 14.00 -22.59 11.82
N GLY A 38 14.58 -22.12 12.93
CA GLY A 38 15.88 -21.46 12.99
C GLY A 38 16.00 -20.17 12.19
N GLY A 39 14.91 -19.73 11.52
CA GLY A 39 14.95 -18.72 10.47
C GLY A 39 14.82 -17.28 10.94
N THR A 40 14.10 -17.01 12.01
CA THR A 40 13.83 -15.63 12.46
C THR A 40 14.80 -15.21 13.57
N ARG A 41 15.38 -14.01 13.44
CA ARG A 41 16.24 -13.37 14.45
C ARG A 41 15.89 -11.90 14.57
N VAL A 42 15.89 -11.39 15.79
CA VAL A 42 15.59 -10.01 16.07
C VAL A 42 16.73 -9.40 16.88
N TYR A 43 17.21 -8.25 16.45
CA TYR A 43 18.28 -7.51 17.10
C TYR A 43 17.84 -6.10 17.48
N ASP A 44 18.17 -5.67 18.67
CA ASP A 44 18.02 -4.29 19.09
C ASP A 44 19.15 -3.44 18.45
N LEU A 45 18.78 -2.44 17.67
CA LEU A 45 19.75 -1.61 16.94
C LEU A 45 20.57 -0.69 17.85
N ALA A 46 20.03 -0.31 18.99
CA ALA A 46 20.72 0.58 19.92
C ALA A 46 21.83 -0.14 20.68
N THR A 47 21.60 -1.42 21.01
CA THR A 47 22.52 -2.22 21.83
C THR A 47 23.29 -3.27 21.04
N GLY A 48 22.81 -3.64 19.85
CA GLY A 48 23.31 -4.77 19.06
C GLY A 48 22.97 -6.15 19.68
N ALA A 49 22.17 -6.19 20.73
CA ALA A 49 21.81 -7.45 21.41
C ALA A 49 20.73 -8.20 20.60
N GLN A 50 20.89 -9.52 20.50
CA GLN A 50 19.84 -10.39 19.99
C GLN A 50 18.75 -10.54 21.05
N LEU A 51 17.49 -10.36 20.63
CA LEU A 51 16.32 -10.56 21.48
C LEU A 51 15.86 -12.03 21.46
N PRO A 52 15.12 -12.49 22.50
CA PRO A 52 14.52 -13.80 22.52
C PRO A 52 13.51 -13.98 21.39
N VAL A 53 13.63 -15.07 20.63
CA VAL A 53 12.72 -15.47 19.54
C VAL A 53 12.29 -16.89 19.77
N PRO A 54 10.99 -17.23 19.62
CA PRO A 54 10.52 -18.61 19.72
C PRO A 54 11.20 -19.49 18.65
N GLU A 55 11.59 -20.71 19.02
CA GLU A 55 12.22 -21.67 18.09
C GLU A 55 11.30 -22.07 16.92
N THR A 56 10.00 -21.88 17.09
CA THR A 56 8.93 -22.19 16.13
C THR A 56 8.48 -20.97 15.33
N ALA A 57 9.15 -19.81 15.48
CA ALA A 57 8.77 -18.60 14.78
C ALA A 57 9.07 -18.69 13.27
N LEU A 58 8.05 -18.45 12.46
CA LEU A 58 8.15 -18.32 11.00
C LEU A 58 8.57 -16.90 10.62
N ASP A 59 7.98 -15.91 11.28
CA ASP A 59 8.28 -14.50 11.08
C ASP A 59 8.10 -13.69 12.38
N CYS A 60 8.46 -12.42 12.30
CA CYS A 60 8.26 -11.46 13.38
C CYS A 60 7.71 -10.14 12.81
N LEU A 61 6.65 -9.65 13.42
CA LEU A 61 6.04 -8.36 13.14
C LEU A 61 6.32 -7.39 14.30
N VAL A 62 6.63 -6.15 13.99
CA VAL A 62 6.74 -5.06 14.96
C VAL A 62 5.63 -4.07 14.66
N VAL A 63 4.75 -3.84 15.62
CA VAL A 63 3.54 -3.08 15.44
C VAL A 63 3.48 -1.82 16.30
N ASP A 64 4.30 -1.72 17.34
CA ASP A 64 4.42 -0.52 18.16
C ASP A 64 5.65 0.32 17.77
N GLU A 65 5.53 1.63 17.83
CA GLU A 65 6.61 2.57 17.44
C GLU A 65 7.91 2.34 18.22
N GLY A 66 7.81 1.86 19.45
CA GLY A 66 8.95 1.64 20.34
C GLY A 66 9.55 0.24 20.25
N GLY A 67 8.95 -0.68 19.46
CA GLY A 67 9.37 -2.08 19.37
C GLY A 67 9.37 -2.79 20.73
N GLN A 68 8.42 -2.47 21.61
CA GLN A 68 8.31 -3.06 22.96
C GLN A 68 7.55 -4.38 22.92
N ARG A 69 6.77 -4.60 21.87
CA ARG A 69 6.00 -5.82 21.63
C ARG A 69 6.46 -6.48 20.35
N LEU A 70 6.74 -7.75 20.43
CA LEU A 70 7.12 -8.60 19.31
C LEU A 70 5.98 -9.58 19.04
N VAL A 71 5.53 -9.64 17.80
CA VAL A 71 4.47 -10.56 17.37
C VAL A 71 5.08 -11.58 16.44
N PHE A 72 4.91 -12.84 16.76
CA PHE A 72 5.44 -13.95 15.98
C PHE A 72 4.28 -14.76 15.41
N ASN A 73 4.30 -15.01 14.11
CA ASN A 73 3.58 -16.12 13.52
C ASN A 73 4.45 -17.38 13.73
N CYS A 74 3.90 -18.36 14.38
CA CYS A 74 4.59 -19.58 14.77
C CYS A 74 3.89 -20.81 14.19
N TYR A 75 4.59 -21.95 14.21
CA TYR A 75 4.06 -23.19 13.72
C TYR A 75 4.50 -24.37 14.60
N ASP A 76 3.54 -25.11 15.12
CA ASP A 76 3.79 -26.35 15.89
C ASP A 76 3.83 -27.54 14.92
N LEU A 77 5.03 -27.91 14.46
CA LEU A 77 5.20 -29.02 13.54
C LEU A 77 4.79 -30.35 14.20
N PRO A 78 3.85 -31.10 13.59
CA PRO A 78 3.48 -32.42 14.10
C PRO A 78 4.65 -33.40 14.15
N GLU A 79 4.64 -34.29 15.16
CA GLU A 79 5.69 -35.32 15.36
C GLU A 79 5.84 -36.18 14.09
N GLY A 80 7.06 -36.31 13.62
CA GLY A 80 7.42 -37.15 12.46
C GLY A 80 7.41 -36.41 11.11
N LEU A 81 6.99 -35.17 11.08
CA LEU A 81 7.15 -34.32 9.89
C LEU A 81 8.44 -33.50 9.94
N THR A 82 8.95 -33.12 8.76
CA THR A 82 10.14 -32.26 8.58
C THR A 82 9.80 -30.95 7.89
N TYR A 83 8.67 -30.95 7.17
CA TYR A 83 8.20 -29.79 6.43
C TYR A 83 6.74 -29.52 6.77
N ALA A 84 6.40 -28.27 6.98
CA ALA A 84 5.02 -27.86 7.21
C ALA A 84 4.12 -28.11 5.99
N TYR A 85 4.67 -28.12 4.79
CA TYR A 85 3.92 -28.46 3.56
C TYR A 85 3.41 -29.90 3.50
N ASP A 86 4.02 -30.79 4.28
CA ASP A 86 3.59 -32.19 4.37
C ASP A 86 2.46 -32.40 5.39
N ASP A 87 2.10 -31.34 6.11
CA ASP A 87 1.04 -31.36 7.11
C ASP A 87 -0.33 -31.09 6.48
N PRO A 88 -1.26 -32.05 6.47
CA PRO A 88 -2.60 -31.85 5.92
C PRO A 88 -3.45 -30.86 6.74
N ASP A 89 -3.11 -30.64 8.00
CA ASP A 89 -3.82 -29.75 8.92
C ASP A 89 -3.01 -28.48 9.22
N GLN A 90 -2.12 -28.09 8.31
CA GLN A 90 -1.19 -26.98 8.44
C GLN A 90 -1.80 -25.71 9.03
N PRO A 91 -2.98 -25.20 8.58
CA PRO A 91 -3.54 -23.97 9.14
C PRO A 91 -3.86 -24.07 10.64
N LEU A 92 -4.24 -25.23 11.12
CA LEU A 92 -4.62 -25.45 12.52
C LEU A 92 -3.43 -25.53 13.48
N HIS A 93 -2.24 -25.81 12.95
CA HIS A 93 -1.00 -25.87 13.72
C HIS A 93 -0.25 -24.53 13.74
N GLN A 94 -0.75 -23.52 13.04
CA GLN A 94 -0.27 -22.16 13.18
C GLN A 94 -0.78 -21.54 14.48
N TYR A 95 0.02 -20.65 15.04
CA TYR A 95 -0.39 -19.86 16.19
C TYR A 95 0.34 -18.52 16.24
N VAL A 96 -0.29 -17.55 16.87
CA VAL A 96 0.29 -16.24 17.14
C VAL A 96 0.83 -16.21 18.55
N LEU A 97 2.05 -15.72 18.70
CA LEU A 97 2.67 -15.46 20.00
C LEU A 97 3.06 -14.00 20.10
N ILE A 98 2.58 -13.32 21.13
CA ILE A 98 2.99 -11.94 21.44
C ILE A 98 3.85 -11.97 22.69
N THR A 99 5.04 -11.36 22.62
CA THR A 99 5.98 -11.26 23.73
C THR A 99 6.39 -9.82 23.99
N ASP A 100 6.92 -9.57 25.18
CA ASP A 100 7.76 -8.40 25.44
C ASP A 100 9.21 -8.64 24.92
N ARG A 101 10.06 -7.62 25.06
CA ARG A 101 11.48 -7.70 24.64
C ARG A 101 12.31 -8.72 25.45
N GLU A 102 11.89 -9.06 26.64
CA GLU A 102 12.51 -10.06 27.51
C GLU A 102 12.07 -11.50 27.16
N GLY A 103 11.10 -11.66 26.24
CA GLY A 103 10.55 -12.93 25.81
C GLY A 103 9.44 -13.48 26.70
N ASN A 104 8.89 -12.65 27.62
CA ASN A 104 7.71 -13.05 28.38
C ASN A 104 6.48 -13.08 27.47
N VAL A 105 5.74 -14.19 27.51
CA VAL A 105 4.53 -14.37 26.72
C VAL A 105 3.40 -13.52 27.27
N LEU A 106 2.82 -12.67 26.41
CA LEU A 106 1.68 -11.81 26.72
C LEU A 106 0.37 -12.38 26.17
N LEU A 107 0.44 -13.00 24.98
CA LEU A 107 -0.69 -13.65 24.33
C LEU A 107 -0.20 -14.86 23.54
N ARG A 108 -1.01 -15.93 23.51
CA ARG A 108 -0.92 -17.04 22.54
C ARG A 108 -2.32 -17.33 22.01
N GLU A 109 -2.47 -17.34 20.69
CA GLU A 109 -3.70 -17.71 20.00
C GLU A 109 -3.41 -18.85 19.01
N ASP A 110 -4.04 -19.99 19.21
CA ASP A 110 -3.85 -21.19 18.37
C ASP A 110 -4.80 -21.18 17.15
N GLY A 111 -4.39 -21.82 16.05
CA GLY A 111 -5.13 -21.86 14.78
C GLY A 111 -5.29 -20.48 14.15
N CYS A 112 -4.33 -19.59 14.37
CA CYS A 112 -4.42 -18.17 14.04
C CYS A 112 -3.11 -17.69 13.40
N THR A 113 -3.23 -16.69 12.53
CA THR A 113 -2.11 -15.88 12.04
C THR A 113 -2.36 -14.40 12.31
N ALA A 114 -1.28 -13.64 12.41
CA ALA A 114 -1.34 -12.18 12.54
C ALA A 114 -0.78 -11.50 11.31
N SER A 115 -1.36 -10.37 10.92
CA SER A 115 -0.80 -9.43 9.97
C SER A 115 -0.77 -8.02 10.56
N SER A 116 0.28 -7.27 10.19
CA SER A 116 0.41 -5.89 10.61
C SER A 116 -0.50 -4.99 9.77
N LEU A 117 -1.21 -4.10 10.43
CA LEU A 117 -1.95 -3.02 9.77
C LEU A 117 -1.04 -1.83 9.42
N ALA A 118 0.24 -1.87 9.76
CA ALA A 118 1.20 -0.80 9.47
C ALA A 118 1.45 -0.59 7.97
N SER A 119 1.14 -1.58 7.13
CA SER A 119 1.15 -1.45 5.66
C SER A 119 -0.01 -0.63 5.12
N TYR A 120 -1.07 -0.45 5.92
CA TYR A 120 -2.15 0.47 5.62
C TYR A 120 -1.72 1.87 6.07
N ARG A 121 -1.76 2.83 5.20
CA ARG A 121 -1.25 4.18 5.42
C ARG A 121 -1.84 4.83 6.66
N GLY A 122 -1.00 5.53 7.39
CA GLY A 122 -1.38 6.34 8.52
C GLY A 122 -1.19 5.72 9.89
N GLY A 123 -0.29 4.71 10.00
CA GLY A 123 0.23 4.27 11.28
C GLY A 123 -0.85 3.70 12.21
N PHE A 124 -1.21 2.46 12.01
CA PHE A 124 -1.87 1.67 13.05
C PHE A 124 -0.80 1.05 13.96
N ALA A 125 0.05 1.90 14.50
CA ALA A 125 0.86 1.49 15.62
C ALA A 125 -0.07 0.81 16.63
N ASP A 126 0.31 -0.32 17.12
CA ASP A 126 -0.36 -1.11 18.14
C ASP A 126 -1.51 -2.02 17.70
N TRP A 127 -1.98 -1.98 16.46
CA TRP A 127 -3.07 -2.85 16.02
C TRP A 127 -2.62 -3.96 15.06
N LEU A 128 -3.17 -5.16 15.26
CA LEU A 128 -3.01 -6.35 14.42
C LEU A 128 -4.35 -6.80 13.85
N ASP A 129 -4.32 -7.34 12.66
CA ASP A 129 -5.36 -8.22 12.17
C ASP A 129 -5.02 -9.66 12.56
N LEU A 130 -5.91 -10.30 13.31
CA LEU A 130 -5.83 -11.70 13.67
C LEU A 130 -6.84 -12.50 12.85
N SER A 131 -6.35 -13.54 12.15
CA SER A 131 -7.17 -14.40 11.30
C SER A 131 -7.14 -15.84 11.81
N TRP A 132 -8.30 -16.38 12.24
CA TRP A 132 -8.45 -17.76 12.67
C TRP A 132 -8.96 -18.64 11.53
N PHE A 133 -8.37 -19.81 11.38
CA PHE A 133 -8.72 -20.76 10.34
C PHE A 133 -9.89 -21.66 10.75
N ARG A 134 -10.72 -22.06 9.75
CA ARG A 134 -11.89 -22.93 9.93
C ARG A 134 -11.54 -24.42 9.87
N GLY A 135 -10.38 -24.76 9.39
CA GLY A 135 -9.97 -26.14 9.16
C GLY A 135 -8.70 -26.19 8.31
N SER A 136 -8.45 -27.34 7.73
CA SER A 136 -7.25 -27.60 6.94
C SER A 136 -7.25 -26.96 5.53
N ASP A 137 -8.33 -26.32 5.11
CA ASP A 137 -8.52 -25.75 3.77
C ASP A 137 -8.12 -24.28 3.65
N TRP A 138 -7.45 -23.72 4.66
CA TRP A 138 -7.10 -22.30 4.75
C TRP A 138 -8.30 -21.34 4.77
N GLY A 139 -9.50 -21.86 4.95
CA GLY A 139 -10.68 -21.03 5.09
C GLY A 139 -10.63 -20.24 6.39
N ILE A 140 -10.74 -18.91 6.30
CA ILE A 140 -10.78 -18.06 7.48
C ILE A 140 -12.16 -18.17 8.13
N ALA A 141 -12.19 -18.52 9.42
CA ALA A 141 -13.40 -18.61 10.22
C ALA A 141 -13.85 -17.26 10.74
N ARG A 142 -12.91 -16.46 11.20
CA ARG A 142 -13.13 -15.11 11.68
C ARG A 142 -11.85 -14.30 11.61
N GLU A 143 -12.00 -12.99 11.58
CA GLU A 143 -10.94 -12.02 11.76
C GLU A 143 -11.29 -11.06 12.90
N ALA A 144 -10.29 -10.48 13.53
CA ALA A 144 -10.46 -9.49 14.58
C ALA A 144 -9.26 -8.55 14.63
N LEU A 145 -9.50 -7.35 15.12
CA LEU A 145 -8.44 -6.39 15.39
C LEU A 145 -7.98 -6.52 16.85
N TYR A 146 -6.70 -6.66 17.07
CA TYR A 146 -6.10 -6.77 18.39
C TYR A 146 -5.12 -5.63 18.64
N ASN A 147 -5.33 -4.88 19.72
CA ASN A 147 -4.38 -3.86 20.17
C ASN A 147 -3.32 -4.49 21.07
N VAL A 148 -2.07 -4.50 20.63
CA VAL A 148 -0.96 -5.14 21.37
C VAL A 148 -0.58 -4.41 22.65
N THR A 149 -0.90 -3.13 22.76
CA THR A 149 -0.57 -2.30 23.93
C THR A 149 -1.65 -2.41 25.01
N THR A 150 -2.91 -2.32 24.63
CA THR A 150 -4.03 -2.36 25.59
C THR A 150 -4.55 -3.76 25.86
N GLY A 151 -4.31 -4.72 24.94
CA GLY A 151 -4.92 -6.05 24.97
C GLY A 151 -6.39 -6.06 24.53
N GLU A 152 -6.87 -4.99 23.95
CA GLU A 152 -8.23 -4.88 23.46
C GLU A 152 -8.42 -5.73 22.18
N LEU A 153 -9.51 -6.46 22.12
CA LEU A 153 -9.91 -7.27 20.98
C LEU A 153 -11.24 -6.74 20.43
N LEU A 154 -11.20 -6.16 19.23
CA LEU A 154 -12.39 -5.76 18.49
C LEU A 154 -12.78 -6.89 17.54
N THR A 155 -13.91 -7.52 17.83
CA THR A 155 -14.47 -8.59 17.00
C THR A 155 -15.76 -8.12 16.34
N GLY A 156 -15.91 -8.44 15.05
CA GLY A 156 -17.23 -8.43 14.41
C GLY A 156 -18.07 -9.64 14.83
N GLU A 157 -19.19 -9.82 14.16
CA GLU A 157 -19.98 -11.06 14.25
C GLU A 157 -19.15 -12.25 13.77
N GLU A 158 -19.59 -13.49 14.11
CA GLU A 158 -19.01 -14.68 13.52
C GLU A 158 -18.97 -14.56 12.01
N ASP A 159 -17.85 -14.97 11.40
CA ASP A 159 -17.63 -14.88 9.96
C ASP A 159 -17.45 -13.43 9.44
N SER A 160 -16.87 -12.54 10.25
CA SER A 160 -16.48 -11.21 9.81
C SER A 160 -15.06 -11.18 9.24
N ALA A 161 -14.81 -10.25 8.32
CA ALA A 161 -13.51 -9.96 7.75
C ALA A 161 -13.08 -8.53 8.11
N VAL A 162 -11.80 -8.35 8.36
CA VAL A 162 -11.17 -7.01 8.34
C VAL A 162 -11.02 -6.59 6.89
N SER A 163 -11.75 -5.60 6.49
CA SER A 163 -11.88 -5.29 5.07
C SER A 163 -11.14 -4.04 4.65
N ALA A 164 -10.90 -3.15 5.54
CA ALA A 164 -10.03 -2.01 5.28
C ALA A 164 -9.69 -1.28 6.57
N CYS A 165 -8.59 -0.55 6.46
CA CYS A 165 -8.10 0.27 7.53
C CYS A 165 -7.56 1.56 6.94
N GLY A 166 -7.72 2.62 7.67
CA GLY A 166 -7.14 3.91 7.35
C GLY A 166 -6.79 4.63 8.65
N VAL A 167 -6.36 5.90 8.63
CA VAL A 167 -5.85 6.62 9.82
C VAL A 167 -6.80 6.55 11.00
N GLY A 168 -6.49 5.68 11.98
CA GLY A 168 -7.25 5.54 13.22
C GLY A 168 -8.60 4.84 13.11
N VAL A 169 -8.98 4.29 11.95
CA VAL A 169 -10.25 3.55 11.79
C VAL A 169 -10.04 2.21 11.10
N ALA A 170 -10.89 1.26 11.39
CA ALA A 170 -10.92 -0.04 10.72
C ALA A 170 -12.35 -0.50 10.47
N CYS A 171 -12.57 -1.19 9.37
CA CYS A 171 -13.87 -1.73 9.00
C CYS A 171 -13.88 -3.24 9.14
N LEU A 172 -14.84 -3.76 9.89
CA LEU A 172 -15.17 -5.18 9.92
C LEU A 172 -16.46 -5.42 9.12
N GLN A 173 -16.41 -6.38 8.21
CA GLN A 173 -17.55 -6.75 7.37
C GLN A 173 -17.96 -8.19 7.63
N SER A 174 -19.26 -8.41 7.81
CA SER A 174 -19.86 -9.74 7.85
C SER A 174 -19.83 -10.39 6.46
N ARG A 175 -19.25 -11.59 6.36
CA ARG A 175 -19.24 -12.37 5.11
C ARG A 175 -20.60 -12.99 4.79
N GLN A 176 -21.52 -13.05 5.75
CA GLN A 176 -22.84 -13.64 5.56
C GLN A 176 -23.84 -12.70 4.91
N ASP A 177 -23.83 -11.43 5.30
CA ASP A 177 -24.84 -10.46 4.87
C ASP A 177 -24.26 -9.11 4.46
N SER A 178 -22.93 -9.02 4.31
CA SER A 178 -22.19 -7.83 3.87
C SER A 178 -22.43 -6.58 4.75
N ARG A 179 -22.88 -6.76 6.00
CA ARG A 179 -22.96 -5.63 6.94
C ARG A 179 -21.57 -5.20 7.34
N SER A 180 -21.34 -3.90 7.30
CA SER A 180 -20.06 -3.29 7.63
C SER A 180 -20.18 -2.40 8.85
N VAL A 181 -19.25 -2.54 9.77
CA VAL A 181 -19.11 -1.71 10.97
C VAL A 181 -17.74 -1.06 10.97
N LEU A 182 -17.71 0.25 11.07
CA LEU A 182 -16.48 1.02 11.20
C LEU A 182 -16.17 1.26 12.66
N TYR A 183 -14.95 0.98 13.06
CA TYR A 183 -14.45 1.24 14.41
C TYR A 183 -13.45 2.40 14.37
N ASP A 184 -13.66 3.40 15.20
CA ASP A 184 -12.60 4.35 15.55
C ASP A 184 -11.66 3.67 16.56
N LEU A 185 -10.44 3.40 16.14
CA LEU A 185 -9.45 2.68 16.94
C LEU A 185 -8.89 3.51 18.11
N ASN A 186 -9.11 4.82 18.12
CA ASN A 186 -8.69 5.68 19.23
C ASN A 186 -9.74 5.77 20.34
N SER A 187 -11.01 5.85 19.96
CA SER A 187 -12.12 5.98 20.93
C SER A 187 -12.81 4.66 21.26
N GLY A 188 -12.68 3.64 20.40
CA GLY A 188 -13.44 2.39 20.46
C GLY A 188 -14.90 2.55 20.02
N GLU A 189 -15.30 3.73 19.53
CA GLU A 189 -16.65 3.95 19.02
C GLU A 189 -16.88 3.21 17.70
N ALA A 190 -18.08 2.68 17.51
CA ALA A 190 -18.47 1.92 16.33
C ALA A 190 -19.61 2.61 15.58
N VAL A 191 -19.52 2.65 14.26
CA VAL A 191 -20.55 3.21 13.37
C VAL A 191 -20.99 2.13 12.38
N GLU A 192 -22.28 1.81 12.36
CA GLU A 192 -22.82 0.92 11.35
C GLU A 192 -22.96 1.62 10.00
N LEU A 193 -22.30 1.08 8.97
CA LEU A 193 -22.29 1.64 7.62
C LEU A 193 -23.43 1.08 6.74
N GLY A 194 -23.95 -0.10 7.07
CA GLY A 194 -24.96 -0.80 6.29
C GLY A 194 -24.39 -1.99 5.51
N ARG A 195 -25.03 -2.35 4.38
CA ARG A 195 -24.64 -3.50 3.56
C ARG A 195 -23.97 -3.03 2.29
N PHE A 196 -22.79 -3.59 2.01
CA PHE A 196 -22.00 -3.31 0.82
C PHE A 196 -21.37 -4.61 0.33
N ASP A 197 -21.23 -4.77 -0.99
CA ASP A 197 -20.60 -5.96 -1.59
C ASP A 197 -19.11 -6.03 -1.24
N TRP A 198 -18.47 -4.85 -1.14
CA TRP A 198 -17.10 -4.67 -0.69
C TRP A 198 -17.04 -3.51 0.29
N CYS A 199 -16.12 -3.60 1.21
CA CYS A 199 -15.92 -2.53 2.14
C CYS A 199 -14.87 -1.56 1.67
N VAL A 200 -14.56 -0.72 2.57
CA VAL A 200 -13.67 0.42 2.45
C VAL A 200 -12.51 0.17 1.52
N MET A 201 -12.44 0.91 0.45
CA MET A 201 -11.32 0.86 -0.48
C MET A 201 -10.29 1.95 -0.17
N ASP A 202 -10.79 3.17 0.04
CA ASP A 202 -9.99 4.33 0.42
C ASP A 202 -10.80 5.14 1.42
N TYR A 203 -10.13 5.83 2.34
CA TYR A 203 -10.81 6.75 3.22
C TYR A 203 -9.94 7.98 3.51
N THR A 204 -10.62 9.08 3.77
CA THR A 204 -10.02 10.27 4.32
C THR A 204 -10.33 10.35 5.80
N PRO A 205 -9.51 10.99 6.65
CA PRO A 205 -9.93 11.31 8.00
C PRO A 205 -11.31 11.97 8.00
N GLY A 206 -12.26 11.36 8.72
CA GLY A 206 -13.66 11.80 8.78
C GLY A 206 -14.57 11.32 7.64
N CYS A 207 -14.06 10.63 6.62
CA CYS A 207 -14.86 10.04 5.55
C CYS A 207 -14.44 8.61 5.25
N VAL A 208 -15.33 7.81 4.69
CA VAL A 208 -15.11 6.43 4.26
C VAL A 208 -15.67 6.24 2.87
N THR A 209 -14.87 5.68 1.96
CA THR A 209 -15.34 5.30 0.63
C THR A 209 -15.66 3.81 0.60
N LEU A 210 -16.87 3.46 0.21
CA LEU A 210 -17.35 2.09 0.11
C LEU A 210 -17.63 1.73 -1.36
N LEU A 211 -17.27 0.51 -1.75
CA LEU A 211 -17.69 -0.10 -3.00
C LEU A 211 -19.02 -0.84 -2.79
N GLY A 212 -19.89 -0.79 -3.77
CA GLY A 212 -21.19 -1.44 -3.72
C GLY A 212 -22.29 -0.42 -3.46
N SER A 213 -22.66 0.26 -4.48
CA SER A 213 -23.83 1.15 -4.54
C SER A 213 -24.94 0.46 -5.33
N ASP A 214 -26.20 0.84 -5.06
CA ASP A 214 -27.34 0.43 -5.90
C ASP A 214 -27.31 1.08 -7.30
N ASP A 215 -26.38 2.01 -7.52
CA ASP A 215 -26.16 2.69 -8.80
C ASP A 215 -24.95 2.09 -9.53
N PRO A 216 -25.18 1.35 -10.63
CA PRO A 216 -24.10 0.73 -11.39
C PRO A 216 -23.14 1.74 -12.05
N ASP A 217 -23.60 2.98 -12.29
CA ASP A 217 -22.77 4.04 -12.88
C ASP A 217 -21.87 4.71 -11.83
N ASN A 218 -22.21 4.54 -10.54
CA ASN A 218 -21.48 5.09 -9.41
C ASN A 218 -21.24 4.03 -8.34
N PRO A 219 -20.27 3.13 -8.56
CA PRO A 219 -20.07 1.96 -7.73
C PRO A 219 -19.55 2.25 -6.32
N TYR A 220 -19.15 3.49 -6.05
CA TYR A 220 -18.61 3.90 -4.76
C TYR A 220 -19.56 4.82 -4.02
N THR A 221 -19.51 4.76 -2.69
CA THR A 221 -20.22 5.69 -1.80
C THR A 221 -19.23 6.28 -0.80
N LEU A 222 -19.06 7.58 -0.81
CA LEU A 222 -18.33 8.32 0.23
C LEU A 222 -19.28 8.63 1.37
N ILE A 223 -18.88 8.31 2.59
CA ILE A 223 -19.63 8.59 3.81
C ILE A 223 -18.83 9.57 4.67
N ASP A 224 -19.37 10.73 4.96
CA ASP A 224 -18.86 11.62 5.98
C ASP A 224 -19.28 11.09 7.36
N LEU A 225 -18.31 10.74 8.20
CA LEU A 225 -18.56 10.07 9.47
C LEU A 225 -19.17 10.99 10.52
N ALA A 226 -18.93 12.30 10.42
CA ALA A 226 -19.46 13.26 11.39
C ALA A 226 -20.93 13.58 11.13
N SER A 227 -21.33 13.72 9.86
CA SER A 227 -22.71 14.05 9.46
C SER A 227 -23.54 12.81 9.09
N GLY A 228 -22.89 11.69 8.72
CA GLY A 228 -23.53 10.53 8.12
C GLY A 228 -24.00 10.78 6.68
N GLU A 229 -23.59 11.89 6.04
CA GLU A 229 -23.94 12.20 4.67
C GLU A 229 -23.30 11.21 3.72
N LYS A 230 -24.08 10.73 2.73
CA LYS A 230 -23.65 9.80 1.70
C LYS A 230 -23.61 10.49 0.35
N THR A 231 -22.47 10.40 -0.33
CA THR A 231 -22.26 10.97 -1.66
C THR A 231 -21.88 9.85 -2.63
N ALA A 232 -22.59 9.75 -3.75
CA ALA A 232 -22.22 8.82 -4.81
C ALA A 232 -20.91 9.27 -5.48
N VAL A 233 -20.03 8.31 -5.74
CA VAL A 233 -18.66 8.55 -6.22
C VAL A 233 -18.38 7.69 -7.44
N GLN A 234 -17.82 8.27 -8.48
CA GLN A 234 -17.39 7.55 -9.68
C GLN A 234 -16.05 6.84 -9.47
N ARG A 235 -15.09 7.53 -8.83
CA ARG A 235 -13.74 7.03 -8.58
C ARG A 235 -13.15 7.63 -7.30
N SER A 236 -12.27 6.86 -6.68
CA SER A 236 -11.38 7.34 -5.63
C SER A 236 -9.99 6.78 -5.83
N ASP A 237 -8.99 7.47 -5.32
CA ASP A 237 -7.59 7.05 -5.29
C ASP A 237 -6.86 7.68 -4.12
N THR A 238 -5.80 7.04 -3.67
CA THR A 238 -4.96 7.53 -2.58
C THR A 238 -3.53 7.68 -3.07
N ASP A 239 -2.94 8.85 -2.84
CA ASP A 239 -1.54 9.09 -3.15
C ASP A 239 -0.60 8.31 -2.22
N TYR A 240 0.30 7.50 -2.79
CA TYR A 240 1.25 6.68 -2.06
C TYR A 240 2.32 7.48 -1.30
N HIS A 241 2.63 8.69 -1.72
CA HIS A 241 3.68 9.51 -1.10
C HIS A 241 3.17 10.39 0.04
N SER A 242 2.06 11.09 -0.15
CA SER A 242 1.51 12.02 0.84
C SER A 242 0.32 11.47 1.63
N GLY A 243 -0.27 10.37 1.18
CA GLY A 243 -1.51 9.83 1.75
C GLY A 243 -2.76 10.64 1.40
N ASN A 244 -2.66 11.66 0.55
CA ASN A 244 -3.81 12.43 0.09
C ASN A 244 -4.80 11.54 -0.64
N VAL A 245 -6.09 11.78 -0.43
CA VAL A 245 -7.17 11.01 -1.06
C VAL A 245 -7.93 11.90 -2.02
N ALA A 246 -8.00 11.47 -3.29
CA ALA A 246 -8.80 12.12 -4.32
C ALA A 246 -10.10 11.34 -4.56
N VAL A 247 -11.20 12.06 -4.69
CA VAL A 247 -12.54 11.50 -4.92
C VAL A 247 -13.21 12.28 -6.05
N LEU A 248 -13.66 11.56 -7.07
CA LEU A 248 -14.50 12.12 -8.14
C LEU A 248 -15.96 11.75 -7.87
N THR A 249 -16.78 12.75 -7.53
CA THR A 249 -18.20 12.53 -7.24
C THR A 249 -19.02 12.26 -8.50
N ALA A 250 -20.22 11.69 -8.34
CA ALA A 250 -21.16 11.47 -9.42
C ALA A 250 -21.56 12.74 -10.18
N ASN A 251 -21.48 13.90 -9.54
CA ASN A 251 -21.76 15.20 -10.14
C ASN A 251 -20.55 15.84 -10.80
N ASN A 252 -19.47 15.08 -11.06
CA ASN A 252 -18.22 15.56 -11.65
C ASN A 252 -17.55 16.65 -10.81
N VAL A 253 -17.55 16.51 -9.50
CA VAL A 253 -16.78 17.32 -8.59
C VAL A 253 -15.60 16.51 -8.09
N LEU A 254 -14.38 16.99 -8.33
CA LEU A 254 -13.15 16.45 -7.81
C LEU A 254 -12.89 17.07 -6.43
N LYS A 255 -12.75 16.21 -5.43
CA LYS A 255 -12.35 16.58 -4.08
C LYS A 255 -11.05 15.90 -3.74
N ILE A 256 -10.10 16.64 -3.17
CA ILE A 256 -8.85 16.09 -2.65
C ILE A 256 -8.74 16.48 -1.19
N TYR A 257 -8.43 15.50 -0.36
CA TYR A 257 -8.31 15.65 1.08
C TYR A 257 -6.88 15.36 1.51
N ASP A 258 -6.40 16.09 2.47
CA ASP A 258 -5.14 15.81 3.17
C ASP A 258 -5.26 14.47 3.93
N GLY A 259 -4.38 13.54 3.63
CA GLY A 259 -4.42 12.20 4.20
C GLY A 259 -4.07 12.14 5.69
N THR A 260 -3.53 13.21 6.27
CA THR A 260 -3.17 13.28 7.68
C THR A 260 -4.24 13.95 8.52
N THR A 261 -4.78 15.06 8.01
CA THR A 261 -5.69 15.93 8.77
C THR A 261 -7.15 15.79 8.37
N GLY A 262 -7.43 15.19 7.20
CA GLY A 262 -8.76 15.16 6.59
C GLY A 262 -9.23 16.49 6.04
N ALA A 263 -8.36 17.50 6.01
CA ALA A 263 -8.74 18.80 5.48
C ALA A 263 -8.98 18.72 3.97
N LEU A 264 -10.06 19.37 3.51
CA LEU A 264 -10.33 19.49 2.08
C LEU A 264 -9.32 20.45 1.46
N LEU A 265 -8.48 19.93 0.56
CA LEU A 265 -7.45 20.70 -0.18
C LEU A 265 -8.01 21.25 -1.49
N THR A 266 -8.86 20.48 -2.18
CA THR A 266 -9.36 20.78 -3.52
C THR A 266 -10.83 20.45 -3.60
N ASP A 267 -11.65 21.36 -4.17
CA ASP A 267 -13.08 21.16 -4.46
C ASP A 267 -13.40 21.89 -5.75
N VAL A 268 -13.29 21.19 -6.88
CA VAL A 268 -13.40 21.80 -8.21
C VAL A 268 -14.30 20.99 -9.14
N GLU A 269 -15.03 21.66 -10.02
CA GLU A 269 -15.79 21.02 -11.09
C GLU A 269 -14.86 20.45 -12.16
N VAL A 270 -15.10 19.19 -12.54
CA VAL A 270 -14.40 18.52 -13.63
C VAL A 270 -15.28 18.53 -14.87
N THR A 271 -14.69 18.86 -16.01
CA THR A 271 -15.39 18.81 -17.28
C THR A 271 -15.15 17.43 -17.91
N PRO A 272 -16.16 16.54 -17.99
CA PRO A 272 -16.05 15.26 -18.68
C PRO A 272 -15.72 15.46 -20.16
N VAL A 273 -14.97 14.53 -20.76
CA VAL A 273 -14.60 14.64 -22.18
C VAL A 273 -15.78 14.29 -23.07
N GLU A 274 -16.45 13.21 -22.87
CA GLU A 274 -17.65 12.77 -23.60
C GLU A 274 -18.41 11.68 -22.83
N GLU A 275 -19.69 11.51 -23.15
CA GLU A 275 -20.50 10.42 -22.61
C GLU A 275 -20.00 9.06 -23.14
N GLY A 276 -19.94 8.05 -22.29
CA GLY A 276 -19.48 6.70 -22.65
C GLY A 276 -17.99 6.45 -22.41
N HIS A 277 -17.23 7.45 -21.95
CA HIS A 277 -15.86 7.25 -21.51
C HIS A 277 -15.83 6.97 -20.00
N TYR A 278 -14.97 6.05 -19.58
CA TYR A 278 -14.68 5.91 -18.16
C TYR A 278 -13.41 6.65 -17.77
N VAL A 279 -13.40 7.11 -16.54
CA VAL A 279 -12.30 7.89 -15.99
C VAL A 279 -11.45 7.03 -15.07
N SER A 280 -10.12 7.14 -15.17
CA SER A 280 -9.21 6.77 -14.12
C SER A 280 -8.72 8.04 -13.41
N LEU A 281 -8.67 7.97 -12.09
CA LEU A 281 -8.23 9.03 -11.21
C LEU A 281 -6.93 8.60 -10.55
N THR A 282 -5.97 9.51 -10.47
CA THR A 282 -4.75 9.34 -9.66
C THR A 282 -4.59 10.54 -8.76
N ALA A 283 -4.56 10.29 -7.44
CA ALA A 283 -4.21 11.30 -6.46
C ALA A 283 -2.70 11.59 -6.53
N LEU A 284 -2.32 12.84 -6.38
CA LEU A 284 -0.94 13.29 -6.45
C LEU A 284 -0.59 14.14 -5.22
N PRO A 285 0.72 14.31 -4.89
CA PRO A 285 1.15 15.19 -3.81
C PRO A 285 0.61 16.62 -3.93
N ASP A 286 0.62 17.34 -2.83
CA ASP A 286 0.29 18.78 -2.75
C ASP A 286 -1.12 19.17 -3.24
N GLY A 287 -2.08 18.23 -3.22
CA GLY A 287 -3.46 18.48 -3.61
C GLY A 287 -3.68 18.53 -5.13
N TYR A 288 -2.79 17.91 -5.89
CA TYR A 288 -2.97 17.71 -7.33
C TYR A 288 -3.68 16.39 -7.64
N ALA A 289 -4.24 16.28 -8.83
CA ALA A 289 -4.79 15.04 -9.36
C ALA A 289 -4.60 14.94 -10.88
N LEU A 290 -4.51 13.67 -11.32
CA LEU A 290 -4.46 13.29 -12.72
C LEU A 290 -5.72 12.51 -13.07
N LEU A 291 -6.48 12.95 -14.06
CA LEU A 291 -7.61 12.24 -14.62
C LEU A 291 -7.28 11.80 -16.05
N GLN A 292 -7.57 10.55 -16.35
CA GLN A 292 -7.43 10.02 -17.71
C GLN A 292 -8.77 9.44 -18.15
N TYR A 293 -9.26 9.94 -19.28
CA TYR A 293 -10.51 9.49 -19.88
C TYR A 293 -10.20 8.45 -20.93
N ASN A 294 -10.80 7.30 -20.81
CA ASN A 294 -10.57 6.15 -21.66
C ASN A 294 -11.85 5.77 -22.41
N SER A 295 -11.69 5.45 -23.69
CA SER A 295 -12.78 4.86 -24.50
C SER A 295 -13.13 3.45 -24.01
N GLU A 296 -14.22 2.89 -24.52
CA GLU A 296 -14.63 1.50 -24.27
C GLU A 296 -13.55 0.47 -24.64
N ASN A 297 -12.63 0.84 -25.53
CA ASN A 297 -11.50 -0.01 -25.93
C ASN A 297 -10.24 0.21 -25.12
N TYR A 298 -10.33 0.96 -24.01
CA TYR A 298 -9.20 1.35 -23.12
C TYR A 298 -8.20 2.34 -23.75
N ASP A 299 -8.50 2.91 -24.92
CA ASP A 299 -7.66 3.96 -25.50
C ASP A 299 -7.87 5.28 -24.75
N THR A 300 -6.80 5.91 -24.30
CA THR A 300 -6.89 7.22 -23.65
C THR A 300 -7.27 8.30 -24.66
N VAL A 301 -8.37 8.97 -24.43
CA VAL A 301 -8.89 10.04 -25.29
C VAL A 301 -8.54 11.43 -24.76
N ALA A 302 -8.31 11.57 -23.46
CA ALA A 302 -7.83 12.80 -22.83
C ALA A 302 -7.13 12.50 -21.51
N ILE A 303 -6.13 13.34 -21.21
CA ILE A 303 -5.43 13.42 -19.95
C ILE A 303 -5.65 14.82 -19.41
N GLN A 304 -6.04 14.96 -18.16
CA GLN A 304 -6.31 16.24 -17.51
C GLN A 304 -5.62 16.29 -16.15
N THR A 305 -5.07 17.43 -15.81
CA THR A 305 -4.44 17.69 -14.50
C THR A 305 -5.19 18.78 -13.77
N TYR A 306 -5.31 18.62 -12.47
CA TYR A 306 -6.08 19.50 -11.60
C TYR A 306 -5.29 19.90 -10.36
N SER A 307 -5.60 21.08 -9.84
CA SER A 307 -5.22 21.57 -8.51
C SER A 307 -6.42 22.23 -7.83
N GLY A 308 -6.20 22.84 -6.66
CA GLY A 308 -7.20 23.66 -5.98
C GLY A 308 -7.72 24.85 -6.79
N ASP A 309 -6.98 25.29 -7.80
CA ASP A 309 -7.38 26.39 -8.70
C ASP A 309 -8.20 25.90 -9.92
N GLY A 310 -8.40 24.58 -10.07
CA GLY A 310 -9.16 23.97 -11.16
C GLY A 310 -8.30 23.22 -12.17
N LEU A 311 -8.80 23.12 -13.42
CA LEU A 311 -8.09 22.49 -14.52
C LEU A 311 -6.83 23.27 -14.88
N LEU A 312 -5.68 22.60 -14.80
CA LEU A 312 -4.38 23.17 -15.18
C LEU A 312 -4.04 22.89 -16.65
N TRP A 313 -4.25 21.65 -17.08
CA TRP A 313 -3.94 21.21 -18.43
C TRP A 313 -4.88 20.12 -18.91
N SER A 314 -5.07 20.04 -20.24
CA SER A 314 -5.79 18.98 -20.91
C SER A 314 -5.11 18.63 -22.22
N SER A 315 -4.87 17.35 -22.47
CA SER A 315 -4.36 16.87 -23.75
C SER A 315 -5.43 16.83 -24.86
N ALA A 316 -6.69 17.07 -24.53
CA ALA A 316 -7.80 17.04 -25.49
C ALA A 316 -7.61 18.12 -26.58
N GLY A 317 -7.55 17.70 -27.84
CA GLY A 317 -7.39 18.61 -28.99
C GLY A 317 -5.95 19.06 -29.26
N GLU A 318 -4.97 18.58 -28.53
CA GLU A 318 -3.57 18.81 -28.83
C GLU A 318 -3.11 18.00 -30.06
N ALA A 319 -2.17 18.56 -30.81
CA ALA A 319 -1.58 17.89 -31.99
C ALA A 319 -0.76 16.65 -31.62
N GLN A 320 -0.43 16.50 -30.36
CA GLN A 320 0.37 15.44 -29.82
C GLN A 320 -0.47 14.58 -28.89
N GLN A 321 -0.82 13.38 -29.34
CA GLN A 321 -1.57 12.44 -28.54
C GLN A 321 -0.63 11.70 -27.58
N TYR A 322 -0.89 11.81 -26.29
CA TYR A 322 -0.36 10.93 -25.27
C TYR A 322 -1.37 9.81 -25.04
N THR A 323 -0.87 8.59 -24.98
CA THR A 323 -1.70 7.39 -24.74
C THR A 323 -1.87 7.06 -23.27
N TYR A 324 -0.99 7.60 -22.43
CA TYR A 324 -0.99 7.36 -21.00
C TYR A 324 -0.10 8.38 -20.30
N ALA A 325 -0.44 8.73 -19.07
CA ALA A 325 0.44 9.48 -18.17
C ALA A 325 0.39 8.89 -16.76
N SER A 326 1.49 9.02 -16.03
CA SER A 326 1.58 8.63 -14.63
C SER A 326 2.44 9.61 -13.84
N TYR A 327 2.28 9.59 -12.53
CA TYR A 327 3.17 10.31 -11.61
C TYR A 327 4.61 9.85 -11.78
N LEU A 328 5.55 10.78 -11.75
CA LEU A 328 6.97 10.50 -11.88
C LEU A 328 7.75 10.84 -10.61
N THR A 329 7.68 12.08 -10.15
CA THR A 329 8.36 12.56 -8.94
C THR A 329 7.74 13.88 -8.49
N ASN A 330 7.98 14.24 -7.24
CA ASN A 330 7.63 15.58 -6.75
C ASN A 330 8.82 16.53 -6.89
N THR A 331 8.54 17.81 -7.06
CA THR A 331 9.57 18.88 -7.09
C THR A 331 9.12 20.06 -6.25
N ALA A 332 10.01 21.02 -6.03
CA ALA A 332 9.64 22.27 -5.37
C ALA A 332 8.55 23.09 -6.10
N ASN A 333 8.27 22.77 -7.37
CA ASN A 333 7.25 23.40 -8.20
C ASN A 333 6.02 22.51 -8.41
N GLY A 334 5.90 21.42 -7.69
CA GLY A 334 4.81 20.43 -7.79
C GLY A 334 5.20 19.14 -8.51
N PRO A 335 4.23 18.23 -8.67
CA PRO A 335 4.45 16.93 -9.28
C PRO A 335 4.85 17.01 -10.74
N LEU A 336 5.68 16.06 -11.18
CA LEU A 336 5.97 15.81 -12.59
C LEU A 336 5.30 14.51 -13.04
N LEU A 337 4.95 14.49 -14.33
CA LEU A 337 4.34 13.36 -14.99
C LEU A 337 5.29 12.76 -16.02
N THR A 338 5.27 11.46 -16.17
CA THR A 338 5.75 10.78 -17.37
C THR A 338 4.57 10.55 -18.28
N ALA A 339 4.68 10.99 -19.54
CA ALA A 339 3.63 10.86 -20.54
C ALA A 339 4.13 10.04 -21.75
N HIS A 340 3.41 8.98 -22.07
CA HIS A 340 3.75 8.07 -23.17
C HIS A 340 3.07 8.51 -24.44
N ARG A 341 3.81 8.45 -25.55
CA ARG A 341 3.27 8.74 -26.88
C ARG A 341 2.92 7.44 -27.58
N ASP A 342 1.86 7.49 -28.36
CA ASP A 342 1.61 6.47 -29.36
C ASP A 342 2.68 6.59 -30.47
N ASN A 343 3.59 5.66 -30.47
CA ASN A 343 4.58 5.54 -31.53
C ASN A 343 4.34 4.23 -32.27
N SER A 344 3.97 4.34 -33.54
CA SER A 344 3.95 3.22 -34.48
C SER A 344 5.29 2.47 -34.60
N ASP A 345 6.35 2.97 -33.95
CA ASP A 345 7.72 2.50 -34.02
C ASP A 345 8.16 1.68 -32.76
N SER A 346 7.29 1.00 -32.08
CA SER A 346 7.63 0.04 -30.99
C SER A 346 8.65 0.51 -29.92
N SER A 347 9.02 1.77 -29.89
CA SER A 347 9.87 2.35 -28.85
C SER A 347 8.97 3.05 -27.82
N ASN A 348 8.88 2.49 -26.62
CA ASN A 348 8.23 3.12 -25.48
C ASN A 348 8.99 4.38 -25.08
N LEU A 349 8.72 5.50 -25.77
CA LEU A 349 9.33 6.77 -25.46
C LEU A 349 8.38 7.59 -24.59
N SER A 350 8.93 8.11 -23.51
CA SER A 350 8.23 8.98 -22.57
C SER A 350 8.74 10.41 -22.66
N ASP A 351 7.84 11.35 -22.49
CA ASP A 351 8.15 12.73 -22.21
C ASP A 351 7.91 13.02 -20.73
N VAL A 352 8.63 13.96 -20.16
CA VAL A 352 8.39 14.47 -18.81
C VAL A 352 7.69 15.81 -18.90
N LEU A 353 6.55 15.93 -18.24
CA LEU A 353 5.70 17.12 -18.23
C LEU A 353 5.54 17.62 -16.79
N ASP A 354 5.35 18.93 -16.65
CA ASP A 354 4.79 19.50 -15.42
C ASP A 354 3.24 19.41 -15.42
N MET A 355 2.63 19.91 -14.35
CA MET A 355 1.17 19.86 -14.19
C MET A 355 0.42 20.80 -15.16
N GLU A 356 1.08 21.80 -15.73
CA GLU A 356 0.56 22.67 -16.78
C GLU A 356 0.75 22.10 -18.19
N GLY A 357 1.29 20.88 -18.31
CA GLY A 357 1.56 20.22 -19.59
C GLY A 357 2.79 20.73 -20.32
N ASN A 358 3.63 21.56 -19.67
CA ASN A 358 4.87 22.01 -20.28
C ASN A 358 5.87 20.86 -20.39
N LEU A 359 6.43 20.71 -21.57
CA LEU A 359 7.42 19.69 -21.85
C LEU A 359 8.78 20.06 -21.26
N LEU A 360 9.22 19.33 -20.25
CA LEU A 360 10.51 19.52 -19.59
C LEU A 360 11.60 18.65 -20.25
N LEU A 361 11.36 17.34 -20.39
CA LEU A 361 12.30 16.42 -21.00
C LEU A 361 11.60 15.61 -22.08
N ARG A 362 12.32 15.35 -23.17
CA ARG A 362 11.76 14.70 -24.35
C ARG A 362 12.44 13.37 -24.67
N ARG A 363 11.61 12.37 -25.03
CA ARG A 363 12.04 11.11 -25.62
C ARG A 363 13.01 10.31 -24.75
N LEU A 364 12.73 10.21 -23.47
CA LEU A 364 13.36 9.21 -22.62
C LEU A 364 12.83 7.82 -22.99
N GLY A 365 13.66 6.80 -22.90
CA GLY A 365 13.25 5.43 -23.23
C GLY A 365 12.18 4.96 -22.22
N SER A 366 12.53 4.89 -20.97
CA SER A 366 11.60 4.68 -19.87
C SER A 366 11.97 5.63 -18.75
N CYS A 367 10.97 6.13 -18.02
CA CYS A 367 11.19 6.86 -16.81
C CYS A 367 10.10 6.49 -15.80
N TYR A 368 10.48 6.29 -14.55
CA TYR A 368 9.59 5.89 -13.46
C TYR A 368 10.21 6.24 -12.11
N SER A 369 9.36 6.44 -11.13
CA SER A 369 9.78 6.51 -9.74
C SER A 369 9.80 5.11 -9.13
N ILE A 370 10.63 4.95 -8.12
CA ILE A 370 10.57 3.84 -7.17
C ILE A 370 10.38 4.41 -5.78
N ASP A 371 9.75 3.66 -4.91
CA ASP A 371 9.58 4.06 -3.53
C ASP A 371 10.92 4.40 -2.89
N ASP A 372 10.94 5.38 -2.00
CA ASP A 372 12.13 5.87 -1.29
C ASP A 372 13.14 6.70 -2.13
N LEU A 373 12.86 7.03 -3.40
CA LEU A 373 13.68 8.04 -4.06
C LEU A 373 13.41 9.43 -3.46
N PRO A 374 14.47 10.25 -3.32
CA PRO A 374 14.29 11.66 -2.95
C PRO A 374 13.40 12.37 -3.96
N ASP A 375 12.66 13.38 -3.50
CA ASP A 375 11.99 14.33 -4.38
C ASP A 375 12.95 14.86 -5.43
N ASP A 376 12.41 15.25 -6.58
CA ASP A 376 13.17 15.78 -7.73
C ASP A 376 14.05 14.74 -8.46
N CYS A 377 13.92 13.46 -8.13
CA CYS A 377 14.71 12.38 -8.73
C CYS A 377 13.82 11.26 -9.27
N PHE A 378 14.27 10.62 -10.36
CA PHE A 378 13.60 9.47 -10.95
C PHE A 378 14.60 8.58 -11.71
N ILE A 379 14.22 7.34 -11.94
CA ILE A 379 14.98 6.44 -12.80
C ILE A 379 14.66 6.76 -14.26
N ALA A 380 15.69 6.89 -15.08
CA ALA A 380 15.55 7.15 -16.51
C ALA A 380 16.42 6.23 -17.36
N ARG A 381 15.95 6.00 -18.59
CA ARG A 381 16.72 5.37 -19.65
C ARG A 381 16.77 6.32 -20.86
N GLN A 382 17.97 6.53 -21.40
CA GLN A 382 18.18 7.29 -22.64
C GLN A 382 19.18 6.57 -23.55
N GLY A 383 18.66 5.90 -24.56
CA GLY A 383 19.47 5.02 -25.41
C GLY A 383 20.03 3.84 -24.62
N PHE A 384 21.35 3.76 -24.51
CA PHE A 384 22.06 2.73 -23.72
C PHE A 384 22.38 3.16 -22.29
N ASP A 385 22.12 4.40 -21.94
CA ASP A 385 22.35 4.93 -20.60
C ASP A 385 21.12 4.69 -19.73
N TYR A 386 21.35 4.28 -18.49
CA TYR A 386 20.35 4.00 -17.47
C TYR A 386 20.85 4.47 -16.11
N GLY A 387 19.98 5.02 -15.29
CA GLY A 387 20.35 5.44 -13.95
C GLY A 387 19.40 6.48 -13.34
N LEU A 388 19.91 7.20 -12.36
CA LEU A 388 19.18 8.24 -11.62
C LEU A 388 19.35 9.59 -12.31
N MET A 389 18.25 10.26 -12.57
CA MET A 389 18.17 11.59 -13.20
C MET A 389 17.37 12.54 -12.33
N ASP A 390 17.73 13.82 -12.32
CA ASP A 390 16.93 14.87 -11.72
C ASP A 390 15.91 15.47 -12.71
N SER A 391 14.98 16.29 -12.20
CA SER A 391 13.94 16.94 -12.99
C SER A 391 14.47 17.90 -14.07
N THR A 392 15.73 18.33 -13.97
CA THR A 392 16.39 19.16 -15.00
C THR A 392 16.98 18.34 -16.14
N GLY A 393 16.97 16.99 -16.02
CA GLY A 393 17.54 16.07 -16.97
C GLY A 393 19.04 15.82 -16.76
N GLN A 394 19.57 16.22 -15.59
CA GLN A 394 20.96 15.91 -15.24
C GLN A 394 21.05 14.51 -14.63
N TRP A 395 22.00 13.72 -15.12
CA TRP A 395 22.33 12.44 -14.52
C TRP A 395 23.02 12.64 -13.16
N LEU A 396 22.40 12.14 -12.11
CA LEU A 396 23.01 12.03 -10.78
C LEU A 396 23.87 10.78 -10.67
N TYR A 397 23.39 9.67 -11.28
CA TYR A 397 24.11 8.43 -11.46
C TYR A 397 23.78 7.86 -12.84
N ARG A 398 24.77 7.31 -13.56
CA ARG A 398 24.57 6.76 -14.89
C ARG A 398 25.48 5.57 -15.16
N GLU A 399 24.90 4.51 -15.68
CA GLU A 399 25.63 3.38 -16.27
C GLU A 399 25.25 3.23 -17.74
N SER A 400 26.25 2.87 -18.58
CA SER A 400 26.02 2.55 -19.98
C SER A 400 25.95 1.05 -20.15
N ILE A 401 24.81 0.56 -20.60
CA ILE A 401 24.53 -0.86 -20.77
C ILE A 401 24.65 -1.22 -22.25
N PHE A 402 25.68 -2.01 -22.60
CA PHE A 402 25.90 -2.50 -23.98
C PHE A 402 25.02 -3.70 -24.36
N SER A 403 24.36 -4.31 -23.39
CA SER A 403 23.35 -5.36 -23.60
C SER A 403 22.05 -4.94 -22.92
N SER A 404 20.92 -5.14 -23.60
CA SER A 404 19.62 -4.99 -22.97
C SER A 404 19.62 -5.82 -21.67
N PRO A 405 19.35 -5.24 -20.49
CA PRO A 405 19.06 -6.06 -19.34
C PRO A 405 17.86 -6.92 -19.77
N SER A 406 18.00 -8.23 -19.73
CA SER A 406 16.81 -9.08 -19.72
C SER A 406 16.00 -8.66 -18.51
N ASP A 407 14.67 -8.59 -18.61
CA ASP A 407 13.75 -8.29 -17.53
C ASP A 407 13.89 -9.25 -16.31
N ASP A 408 14.81 -10.22 -16.41
CA ASP A 408 15.20 -11.19 -15.38
C ASP A 408 16.42 -10.78 -14.54
N ALA A 409 16.99 -9.59 -14.71
CA ALA A 409 18.02 -9.13 -13.80
C ALA A 409 17.37 -8.71 -12.49
N GLY A 410 17.09 -9.69 -11.65
CA GLY A 410 16.61 -9.52 -10.29
C GLY A 410 17.47 -8.51 -9.54
N GLY A 411 16.80 -7.52 -8.97
CA GLY A 411 17.17 -6.69 -7.86
C GLY A 411 18.65 -6.38 -7.64
N GLY A 412 19.24 -5.56 -8.50
CA GLY A 412 20.46 -4.86 -8.16
C GLY A 412 20.08 -3.61 -7.37
N TYR A 413 20.21 -3.64 -6.06
CA TYR A 413 20.05 -2.46 -5.24
C TYR A 413 21.17 -1.47 -5.53
N LEU A 414 20.81 -0.27 -5.96
CA LEU A 414 21.71 0.89 -5.88
C LEU A 414 21.76 1.34 -4.41
N TYR A 415 22.94 1.25 -3.80
CA TYR A 415 23.21 1.77 -2.46
C TYR A 415 23.67 3.23 -2.54
#